data_f5d4d69dbcf509a0ec153e5e06bec2ee
#
_entry.id   f5d4d69dbcf509a0ec153e5e06bec2ee
#
_cell.length_a   1.000
_cell.length_b   1.000
_cell.length_c   1.000
_cell.angle_alpha   90.00
_cell.angle_beta   90.00
_cell.angle_gamma   90.00
#
_symmetry.space_group_name_H-M   'P 1'
#
loop_
_entity.id
_entity.type
_entity.pdbx_description
1 polymer ?
#
loop_
_entity_poly.entity_id
_entity_poly.type
_entity_poly.pdbx_seq_one_letter_code
_entity_poly.pdbx_strand_id
1 'polypeptide(L)'
;MSNQGHEPCTTGDLEVRSLSDYEWRVGDRRCHERSPEKVLGYIEKRGAAFEVMNIESPRRHTMFDHFESAVASFASIVNADRK
;
A
#
# COMPACT_ATOMS: atom_id res chain seq x y z
N MET A 1 -18.95 14.80 9.62
CA MET A 1 -18.44 14.62 9.40
C MET A 1 -17.74 14.36 8.90
N SER A 2 -17.78 14.22 8.67
CA SER A 2 -17.26 14.16 8.08
C SER A 2 -16.12 13.86 7.59
N ASN A 3 -15.39 13.79 7.44
CA ASN A 3 -14.09 13.56 7.17
C ASN A 3 -13.64 12.21 7.21
N GLN A 4 -14.48 11.31 6.95
CA GLN A 4 -14.11 9.96 7.02
C GLN A 4 -13.06 9.60 6.07
N GLY A 5 -13.03 10.22 4.95
CA GLY A 5 -12.06 9.85 3.94
C GLY A 5 -10.66 10.25 4.30
N HIS A 6 -10.53 11.03 5.37
CA HIS A 6 -9.21 11.51 5.72
C HIS A 6 -8.60 10.78 6.87
N GLU A 7 -9.24 9.75 7.35
CA GLU A 7 -8.67 9.00 8.43
C GLU A 7 -7.46 8.24 7.97
N PRO A 8 -6.42 8.18 8.78
CA PRO A 8 -5.23 7.45 8.38
C PRO A 8 -5.54 5.98 8.14
N CYS A 9 -4.83 5.41 7.21
CA CYS A 9 -4.94 4.00 6.92
C CYS A 9 -3.94 3.26 7.79
N THR A 10 -4.44 2.39 8.64
CA THR A 10 -3.56 1.58 9.47
C THR A 10 -3.26 0.28 8.74
N THR A 11 -2.28 -0.48 9.26
CA THR A 11 -1.97 -1.76 8.63
C THR A 11 -3.17 -2.69 8.68
N GLY A 12 -4.04 -2.54 9.68
CA GLY A 12 -5.24 -3.37 9.75
C GLY A 12 -6.25 -3.07 8.66
N ASP A 13 -6.15 -1.91 8.03
CA ASP A 13 -7.04 -1.54 6.95
C ASP A 13 -6.52 -1.95 5.59
N LEU A 14 -5.35 -2.54 5.52
CA LEU A 14 -4.76 -2.93 4.25
C LEU A 14 -5.18 -4.32 3.86
N GLU A 15 -5.40 -4.49 2.58
CA GLU A 15 -5.75 -5.78 2.02
C GLU A 15 -4.66 -6.15 1.03
N VAL A 16 -4.00 -7.29 1.24
CA VAL A 16 -2.91 -7.71 0.37
C VAL A 16 -3.39 -8.92 -0.40
N ARG A 17 -3.30 -8.84 -1.70
CA ARG A 17 -3.75 -9.91 -2.56
C ARG A 17 -2.61 -10.39 -3.44
N SER A 18 -2.31 -11.67 -3.40
CA SER A 18 -1.25 -12.22 -4.21
C SER A 18 -1.68 -12.28 -5.66
N LEU A 19 -0.83 -11.77 -6.54
CA LEU A 19 -1.07 -11.84 -7.97
C LEU A 19 -0.25 -12.94 -8.62
N SER A 20 0.91 -13.23 -8.04
CA SER A 20 1.76 -14.30 -8.49
C SER A 20 2.70 -14.61 -7.34
N ASP A 21 3.69 -15.48 -7.60
CA ASP A 21 4.66 -15.80 -6.57
C ASP A 21 5.52 -14.59 -6.21
N TYR A 22 5.54 -13.59 -7.07
CA TYR A 22 6.45 -12.47 -6.88
C TYR A 22 5.76 -11.12 -6.85
N GLU A 23 4.43 -11.09 -6.91
CA GLU A 23 3.72 -9.83 -7.01
C GLU A 23 2.49 -9.81 -6.14
N TRP A 24 2.24 -8.68 -5.52
CA TRP A 24 1.07 -8.50 -4.65
C TRP A 24 0.44 -7.15 -4.93
N ARG A 25 -0.87 -7.10 -4.80
CA ARG A 25 -1.60 -5.86 -4.87
C ARG A 25 -2.03 -5.47 -3.46
N VAL A 26 -1.80 -4.20 -3.11
CA VAL A 26 -2.17 -3.71 -1.80
C VAL A 26 -3.34 -2.75 -1.97
N GLY A 27 -4.38 -2.98 -1.21
CA GLY A 27 -5.57 -2.15 -1.29
C GLY A 27 -6.05 -1.72 0.08
N ASP A 28 -7.03 -0.83 0.08
CA ASP A 28 -7.65 -0.33 1.30
C ASP A 28 -8.96 -1.08 1.46
N ARG A 29 -9.02 -1.95 2.47
CA ARG A 29 -10.20 -2.78 2.64
C ARG A 29 -11.41 -1.96 3.02
N ARG A 30 -11.24 -0.72 3.45
CA ARG A 30 -12.37 0.13 3.76
C ARG A 30 -13.09 0.65 2.52
N CYS A 31 -12.43 0.58 1.36
CA CYS A 31 -13.03 1.07 0.13
C CYS A 31 -13.87 0.00 -0.52
N HIS A 32 -14.88 0.45 -1.25
CA HIS A 32 -15.72 -0.45 -2.00
C HIS A 32 -14.89 -1.18 -3.05
N GLU A 33 -15.26 -2.42 -3.32
CA GLU A 33 -14.49 -3.25 -4.22
C GLU A 33 -14.30 -2.62 -5.58
N ARG A 34 -15.28 -1.88 -6.05
CA ARG A 34 -15.20 -1.28 -7.37
C ARG A 34 -14.64 0.13 -7.37
N SER A 35 -14.33 0.64 -6.21
CA SER A 35 -13.83 2.00 -6.13
C SER A 35 -12.41 2.05 -6.69
N PRO A 36 -12.10 3.00 -7.56
CA PRO A 36 -10.73 3.13 -8.04
C PRO A 36 -9.75 3.47 -6.94
N GLU A 37 -10.26 3.97 -5.82
CA GLU A 37 -9.39 4.33 -4.71
C GLU A 37 -9.01 3.13 -3.88
N LYS A 38 -9.59 1.98 -4.15
CA LYS A 38 -9.28 0.81 -3.36
C LYS A 38 -7.84 0.36 -3.53
N VAL A 39 -7.30 0.47 -4.73
CA VAL A 39 -5.95 0.00 -4.98
C VAL A 39 -4.97 1.08 -4.58
N LEU A 40 -4.07 0.74 -3.66
CA LEU A 40 -3.06 1.67 -3.20
C LEU A 40 -1.75 1.50 -3.92
N GLY A 41 -1.46 0.30 -4.39
CA GLY A 41 -0.24 0.07 -5.13
C GLY A 41 0.11 -1.39 -5.21
N TYR A 42 1.37 -1.65 -5.51
CA TYR A 42 1.83 -3.01 -5.76
C TYR A 42 3.18 -3.24 -5.10
N ILE A 43 3.44 -4.50 -4.78
CA ILE A 43 4.74 -4.91 -4.28
C ILE A 43 5.25 -5.99 -5.20
N GLU A 44 6.51 -5.91 -5.56
CA GLU A 44 7.12 -6.92 -6.41
C GLU A 44 8.41 -7.40 -5.76
N LYS A 45 8.55 -8.72 -5.66
CA LYS A 45 9.78 -9.27 -5.10
C LYS A 45 10.88 -9.21 -6.13
N ARG A 46 12.00 -8.62 -5.75
CA ARG A 46 13.14 -8.53 -6.63
C ARG A 46 14.36 -9.03 -5.90
N GLY A 47 14.76 -10.26 -6.17
CA GLY A 47 15.86 -10.86 -5.44
C GLY A 47 15.49 -11.01 -3.99
N ALA A 48 16.29 -10.45 -3.11
CA ALA A 48 16.03 -10.54 -1.69
C ALA A 48 15.24 -9.35 -1.16
N ALA A 49 14.83 -8.43 -2.04
CA ALA A 49 14.16 -7.22 -1.60
C ALA A 49 12.75 -7.17 -2.17
N PHE A 50 11.97 -6.21 -1.68
CA PHE A 50 10.60 -6.00 -2.13
C PHE A 50 10.46 -4.58 -2.61
N GLU A 51 10.07 -4.41 -3.86
CA GLU A 51 9.92 -3.10 -4.46
C GLU A 51 8.47 -2.67 -4.35
N VAL A 52 8.27 -1.45 -3.85
CA VAL A 52 6.93 -0.90 -3.68
C VAL A 52 6.68 0.17 -4.71
N MET A 53 5.55 0.08 -5.38
CA MET A 53 5.10 1.12 -6.27
C MET A 53 3.76 1.62 -5.73
N ASN A 54 3.73 2.87 -5.31
CA ASN A 54 2.52 3.49 -4.81
C ASN A 54 1.82 4.17 -5.96
N ILE A 55 0.52 3.93 -6.07
CA ILE A 55 -0.21 4.44 -7.22
C ILE A 55 -0.22 5.96 -7.28
N GLU A 56 -0.10 6.63 -6.13
CA GLU A 56 -0.07 8.08 -6.13
C GLU A 56 1.26 8.64 -6.56
N SER A 57 2.30 7.83 -6.58
CA SER A 57 3.61 8.26 -7.02
C SER A 57 4.24 7.15 -7.83
N PRO A 58 3.66 6.85 -9.00
CA PRO A 58 4.09 5.65 -9.73
C PRO A 58 5.53 5.68 -10.21
N ARG A 59 6.12 6.85 -10.28
CA ARG A 59 7.50 6.91 -10.72
C ARG A 59 8.48 6.68 -9.60
N ARG A 60 8.01 6.66 -8.36
CA ARG A 60 8.89 6.52 -7.23
C ARG A 60 8.79 5.08 -6.75
N HIS A 61 9.87 4.37 -6.82
CA HIS A 61 9.92 2.99 -6.39
C HIS A 61 10.81 2.91 -5.17
N THR A 62 10.31 2.26 -4.13
CA THR A 62 11.03 2.15 -2.87
C THR A 62 11.30 0.69 -2.59
N MET A 63 12.49 0.39 -2.11
CA MET A 63 12.87 -0.98 -1.82
C MET A 63 12.88 -1.23 -0.34
N PHE A 64 12.41 -2.41 0.05
CA PHE A 64 12.39 -2.82 1.44
C PHE A 64 13.01 -4.21 1.55
N ASP A 65 13.61 -4.47 2.70
CA ASP A 65 14.22 -5.78 2.93
C ASP A 65 13.21 -6.81 3.40
N HIS A 66 12.07 -6.37 3.91
CA HIS A 66 11.07 -7.28 4.45
C HIS A 66 9.71 -6.98 3.88
N PHE A 67 8.94 -8.04 3.65
CA PHE A 67 7.60 -7.90 3.09
C PHE A 67 6.71 -7.05 3.99
N GLU A 68 6.79 -7.29 5.30
CA GLU A 68 5.96 -6.53 6.22
C GLU A 68 6.25 -5.04 6.18
N SER A 69 7.53 -4.69 6.00
CA SER A 69 7.87 -3.28 5.89
C SER A 69 7.31 -2.68 4.61
N ALA A 70 7.35 -3.45 3.54
CA ALA A 70 6.78 -2.98 2.28
C ALA A 70 5.28 -2.73 2.42
N VAL A 71 4.57 -3.66 3.05
CA VAL A 71 3.14 -3.48 3.26
C VAL A 71 2.88 -2.29 4.15
N ALA A 72 3.62 -2.18 5.23
CA ALA A 72 3.38 -1.10 6.20
C ALA A 72 3.63 0.27 5.60
N SER A 73 4.45 0.34 4.55
CA SER A 73 4.74 1.62 3.94
C SER A 73 3.49 2.28 3.38
N PHE A 74 2.49 1.48 3.01
CA PHE A 74 1.25 2.07 2.50
C PHE A 74 0.44 2.73 3.60
N ALA A 75 0.56 2.24 4.81
CA ALA A 75 -0.13 2.87 5.92
C ALA A 75 0.65 4.06 6.44
N SER A 76 1.95 3.95 6.49
CA SER A 76 2.74 4.99 7.11
C SER A 76 2.85 6.24 6.26
N ILE A 77 2.49 6.16 4.99
CA ILE A 77 2.55 7.34 4.13
C ILE A 77 1.70 8.45 4.70
N VAL A 78 0.52 8.13 5.20
CA VAL A 78 -0.35 9.15 5.74
C VAL A 78 0.26 9.75 6.98
N ASN A 79 0.89 8.92 7.79
CA ASN A 79 1.50 9.42 9.01
C ASN A 79 2.69 10.30 8.73
N ALA A 80 3.42 10.02 7.68
CA ALA A 80 4.59 10.81 7.37
C ALA A 80 4.25 12.24 7.06
N ASP A 81 3.04 12.46 6.59
CA ASP A 81 2.64 13.82 6.29
C ASP A 81 2.34 14.62 7.50
N ARG A 82 2.24 14.01 8.62
CA ARG A 82 1.80 14.71 9.76
C ARG A 82 2.88 15.45 10.43
N LYS A 83 3.94 15.24 10.29
CA LYS A 83 5.01 15.89 10.94
C LYS A 83 4.81 17.16 11.47
#